data_0241d6bcbb2fed4a47e6e1c290ea7075
#
_entry.id   0241d6bcbb2fed4a47e6e1c290ea7075
#
_cell.length_a   1.000
_cell.length_b   1.000
_cell.length_c   1.000
_cell.angle_alpha   90.00
_cell.angle_beta   90.00
_cell.angle_gamma   90.00
#
_symmetry.space_group_name_H-M   'P 1'
#
loop_
_entity.id
_entity.type
_entity.pdbx_description
1 polymer ?
#
loop_
_entity_poly.entity_id
_entity_poly.type
_entity_poly.pdbx_seq_one_letter_code
_entity_poly.pdbx_strand_id
1 'polypeptide(L)'
;MSKKADIFYTICVSLTQLCVQNMLKSRKFLIITTQKRADKYMKIYNYEGRKNLCGEKIKLARTKKRITQRDLAARLQTQGITIERDSISRIEIGTRFVTDYELKILAKTLDVSMEWLTDEETMKTC
;
A
#
# COMPACT_ATOMS: atom_id res chain seq x y z
N MET A 1 57.54 -33.79 -6.79
CA MET A 1 56.86 -33.60 -5.48
C MET A 1 55.97 -32.38 -5.56
N SER A 2 54.78 -32.46 -6.14
CA SER A 2 53.81 -31.33 -6.05
C SER A 2 52.39 -31.65 -6.52
N LYS A 3 52.04 -32.89 -6.83
CA LYS A 3 50.68 -33.22 -7.31
C LYS A 3 49.60 -33.42 -6.21
N LYS A 4 50.01 -33.49 -4.94
CA LYS A 4 49.05 -33.67 -3.81
C LYS A 4 48.54 -32.34 -3.23
N ALA A 5 49.25 -31.25 -3.39
CA ALA A 5 48.85 -29.93 -2.87
C ALA A 5 47.72 -29.31 -3.75
N ASP A 6 47.82 -29.51 -5.07
CA ASP A 6 46.84 -28.93 -6.01
C ASP A 6 45.46 -29.57 -5.91
N ILE A 7 45.41 -30.87 -5.58
CA ILE A 7 44.14 -31.60 -5.41
C ILE A 7 43.41 -31.14 -4.13
N PHE A 8 44.12 -30.87 -3.05
CA PHE A 8 43.54 -30.35 -1.81
C PHE A 8 42.98 -28.94 -1.97
N TYR A 9 43.71 -28.10 -2.72
CA TYR A 9 43.25 -26.73 -2.97
C TYR A 9 42.01 -26.69 -3.84
N THR A 10 41.91 -27.53 -4.86
CA THR A 10 40.77 -27.64 -5.76
C THR A 10 39.51 -28.18 -5.03
N ILE A 11 39.68 -29.16 -4.13
CA ILE A 11 38.58 -29.71 -3.34
C ILE A 11 38.10 -28.69 -2.30
N CYS A 12 39.00 -27.93 -1.67
CA CYS A 12 38.66 -26.92 -0.68
C CYS A 12 37.89 -25.74 -1.29
N VAL A 13 38.28 -25.27 -2.47
CA VAL A 13 37.56 -24.22 -3.22
C VAL A 13 36.18 -24.69 -3.69
N SER A 14 36.07 -25.96 -4.09
CA SER A 14 34.80 -26.55 -4.50
C SER A 14 33.82 -26.66 -3.34
N LEU A 15 34.28 -27.04 -2.15
CA LEU A 15 33.44 -27.13 -0.94
C LEU A 15 32.99 -25.76 -0.44
N THR A 16 33.85 -24.75 -0.48
CA THR A 16 33.47 -23.37 -0.11
C THR A 16 32.48 -22.78 -1.10
N GLN A 17 32.62 -23.06 -2.39
CA GLN A 17 31.68 -22.62 -3.42
C GLN A 17 30.29 -23.25 -3.23
N LEU A 18 30.23 -24.56 -2.89
CA LEU A 18 28.96 -25.23 -2.59
C LEU A 18 28.30 -24.68 -1.32
N CYS A 19 29.09 -24.37 -0.30
CA CYS A 19 28.59 -23.83 0.97
C CYS A 19 27.99 -22.41 0.77
N VAL A 20 28.64 -21.56 0.01
CA VAL A 20 28.15 -20.21 -0.33
C VAL A 20 26.89 -20.26 -1.21
N GLN A 21 26.83 -21.19 -2.16
CA GLN A 21 25.62 -21.36 -2.99
C GLN A 21 24.42 -21.90 -2.19
N ASN A 22 24.66 -22.79 -1.23
CA ASN A 22 23.59 -23.27 -0.36
C ASN A 22 23.12 -22.20 0.64
N MET A 23 24.01 -21.34 1.14
CA MET A 23 23.62 -20.18 1.96
C MET A 23 22.80 -19.15 1.16
N LEU A 24 23.14 -18.91 -0.11
CA LEU A 24 22.39 -18.01 -0.99
C LEU A 24 21.00 -18.58 -1.36
N LYS A 25 20.89 -19.90 -1.56
CA LYS A 25 19.59 -20.57 -1.76
C LYS A 25 18.73 -20.50 -0.52
N SER A 26 19.32 -20.67 0.68
CA SER A 26 18.61 -20.58 1.95
C SER A 26 18.07 -19.18 2.22
N ARG A 27 18.82 -18.12 1.91
CA ARG A 27 18.34 -16.72 2.02
C ARG A 27 17.21 -16.41 1.06
N LYS A 28 17.30 -16.85 -0.21
CA LYS A 28 16.20 -16.70 -1.17
C LYS A 28 14.95 -17.47 -0.75
N PHE A 29 15.12 -18.65 -0.18
CA PHE A 29 14.02 -19.46 0.33
C PHE A 29 13.37 -18.82 1.56
N LEU A 30 14.15 -18.21 2.47
CA LEU A 30 13.64 -17.50 3.65
C LEU A 30 12.87 -16.23 3.26
N ILE A 31 13.33 -15.48 2.26
CA ILE A 31 12.64 -14.29 1.73
C ILE A 31 11.33 -14.68 1.07
N ILE A 32 11.31 -15.76 0.27
CA ILE A 32 10.10 -16.24 -0.39
C ILE A 32 9.08 -16.78 0.62
N THR A 33 9.51 -17.44 1.70
CA THR A 33 8.60 -17.93 2.73
C THR A 33 8.04 -16.81 3.61
N THR A 34 8.80 -15.74 3.89
CA THR A 34 8.30 -14.57 4.61
C THR A 34 7.29 -13.78 3.74
N GLN A 35 7.54 -13.62 2.46
CA GLN A 35 6.63 -12.95 1.53
C GLN A 35 5.31 -13.72 1.36
N LYS A 36 5.36 -15.05 1.20
CA LYS A 36 4.15 -15.90 1.12
C LYS A 36 3.31 -15.89 2.40
N ARG A 37 3.89 -15.66 3.58
CA ARG A 37 3.13 -15.54 4.84
C ARG A 37 2.42 -14.19 4.96
N ALA A 38 2.99 -13.12 4.46
CA ALA A 38 2.34 -11.80 4.44
C ALA A 38 1.12 -11.81 3.49
N ASP A 39 1.21 -12.47 2.34
CA ASP A 39 0.12 -12.55 1.37
C ASP A 39 -1.07 -13.41 1.85
N LYS A 40 -0.88 -14.28 2.84
CA LYS A 40 -1.94 -15.17 3.35
C LYS A 40 -2.94 -14.45 4.27
N TYR A 41 -2.56 -13.30 4.87
CA TYR A 41 -3.37 -12.66 5.91
C TYR A 41 -4.15 -11.44 5.48
N MET A 42 -3.90 -10.85 4.31
CA MET A 42 -4.68 -9.70 3.82
C MET A 42 -4.78 -9.69 2.29
N LYS A 43 -5.66 -10.51 1.74
CA LYS A 43 -6.17 -10.26 0.39
C LYS A 43 -7.13 -9.08 0.44
N ILE A 44 -6.60 -7.89 0.31
CA ILE A 44 -7.40 -6.70 0.15
C ILE A 44 -7.79 -6.66 -1.34
N TYR A 45 -9.06 -6.90 -1.61
CA TYR A 45 -9.59 -6.86 -2.97
C TYR A 45 -9.63 -5.43 -3.47
N ASN A 46 -9.10 -5.21 -4.67
CA ASN A 46 -9.27 -3.96 -5.39
C ASN A 46 -10.57 -4.04 -6.21
N TYR A 47 -11.41 -3.05 -6.09
CA TYR A 47 -12.59 -2.87 -6.91
C TYR A 47 -12.19 -1.97 -8.10
N GLU A 48 -12.25 -2.48 -9.33
CA GLU A 48 -11.82 -1.77 -10.55
C GLU A 48 -10.42 -1.12 -10.45
N GLY A 49 -9.47 -1.80 -9.80
CA GLY A 49 -8.10 -1.30 -9.61
C GLY A 49 -7.95 -0.25 -8.50
N ARG A 50 -9.03 0.12 -7.81
CA ARG A 50 -9.04 1.08 -6.70
C ARG A 50 -9.34 0.41 -5.37
N LYS A 51 -8.92 1.03 -4.29
CA LYS A 51 -9.19 0.61 -2.92
C LYS A 51 -10.34 1.36 -2.25
N ASN A 52 -10.89 2.35 -2.93
CA ASN A 52 -12.08 3.09 -2.50
C ASN A 52 -12.83 3.66 -3.71
N LEU A 53 -14.12 3.88 -3.56
CA LEU A 53 -15.01 4.47 -4.57
C LEU A 53 -15.12 5.99 -4.41
N CYS A 54 -14.94 6.49 -3.19
CA CYS A 54 -15.25 7.87 -2.84
C CYS A 54 -14.13 8.88 -3.17
N GLY A 55 -12.93 8.42 -3.52
CA GLY A 55 -11.75 9.27 -3.62
C GLY A 55 -11.89 10.45 -4.59
N GLU A 56 -12.38 10.22 -5.80
CA GLU A 56 -12.58 11.27 -6.80
C GLU A 56 -13.63 12.28 -6.38
N LYS A 57 -14.71 11.81 -5.77
CA LYS A 57 -15.79 12.69 -5.27
C LYS A 57 -15.34 13.52 -4.08
N ILE A 58 -14.51 12.96 -3.19
CA ILE A 58 -13.87 13.71 -2.11
C ILE A 58 -13.01 14.83 -2.68
N LYS A 59 -12.18 14.53 -3.69
CA LYS A 59 -11.37 15.53 -4.40
C LYS A 59 -12.24 16.61 -5.04
N LEU A 60 -13.32 16.22 -5.73
CA LEU A 60 -14.25 17.14 -6.36
C LEU A 60 -14.92 18.07 -5.34
N ALA A 61 -15.47 17.52 -4.24
CA ALA A 61 -16.11 18.29 -3.19
C ALA A 61 -15.12 19.26 -2.51
N ARG A 62 -13.89 18.80 -2.25
CA ARG A 62 -12.84 19.62 -1.67
C ARG A 62 -12.47 20.80 -2.58
N THR A 63 -12.22 20.53 -3.86
CA THR A 63 -11.85 21.58 -4.83
C THR A 63 -12.98 22.57 -5.05
N LYS A 64 -14.24 22.12 -5.08
CA LYS A 64 -15.42 22.98 -5.17
C LYS A 64 -15.50 23.95 -3.98
N LYS A 65 -15.13 23.49 -2.78
CA LYS A 65 -15.04 24.33 -1.58
C LYS A 65 -13.73 25.15 -1.47
N ARG A 66 -12.81 25.02 -2.43
CA ARG A 66 -11.50 25.68 -2.43
C ARG A 66 -10.65 25.37 -1.19
N ILE A 67 -10.78 24.17 -0.64
CA ILE A 67 -10.04 23.69 0.53
C ILE A 67 -8.80 22.94 0.06
N THR A 68 -7.62 23.19 0.67
CA THR A 68 -6.42 22.41 0.38
C THR A 68 -6.48 21.03 1.07
N GLN A 69 -5.70 20.06 0.61
CA GLN A 69 -5.59 18.76 1.28
C GLN A 69 -5.12 18.90 2.74
N ARG A 70 -4.26 19.88 3.00
CA ARG A 70 -3.75 20.19 4.35
C ARG A 70 -4.84 20.74 5.25
N ASP A 71 -5.66 21.67 4.75
CA ASP A 71 -6.78 22.24 5.51
C ASP A 71 -7.86 21.18 5.78
N LEU A 72 -8.10 20.28 4.81
CA LEU A 72 -9.01 19.16 5.03
C LEU A 72 -8.50 18.25 6.15
N ALA A 73 -7.20 17.92 6.16
CA ALA A 73 -6.59 17.15 7.24
C ALA A 73 -6.77 17.83 8.60
N ALA A 74 -6.50 19.14 8.68
CA ALA A 74 -6.68 19.90 9.93
C ALA A 74 -8.14 19.89 10.43
N ARG A 75 -9.11 20.04 9.53
CA ARG A 75 -10.54 19.96 9.87
C ARG A 75 -10.96 18.58 10.36
N LEU A 76 -10.41 17.51 9.79
CA LEU A 76 -10.67 16.13 10.24
C LEU A 76 -10.09 15.87 11.62
N GLN A 77 -8.90 16.41 11.91
CA GLN A 77 -8.28 16.32 13.24
C GLN A 77 -9.14 17.00 14.32
N THR A 78 -9.76 18.14 14.05
CA THR A 78 -10.69 18.79 15.00
C THR A 78 -11.95 17.96 15.27
N GLN A 79 -12.28 17.01 14.40
CA GLN A 79 -13.40 16.06 14.57
C GLN A 79 -12.98 14.72 15.17
N GLY A 80 -11.74 14.62 15.65
CA GLY A 80 -11.22 13.42 16.33
C GLY A 80 -10.62 12.35 15.40
N ILE A 81 -10.45 12.64 14.12
CA ILE A 81 -9.80 11.71 13.19
C ILE A 81 -8.43 12.23 12.78
N THR A 82 -7.39 11.48 13.14
CA THR A 82 -6.02 11.79 12.76
C THR A 82 -5.71 11.24 11.37
N ILE A 83 -5.98 12.03 10.34
CA ILE A 83 -5.61 11.73 8.96
C ILE A 83 -4.61 12.77 8.48
N GLU A 84 -3.45 12.32 8.02
CA GLU A 84 -2.41 13.18 7.45
C GLU A 84 -2.73 13.57 6.00
N ARG A 85 -2.12 14.69 5.53
CA ARG A 85 -2.25 15.16 4.14
C ARG A 85 -1.96 14.06 3.13
N ASP A 86 -0.91 13.27 3.33
CA ASP A 86 -0.51 12.20 2.40
C ASP A 86 -1.54 11.07 2.35
N SER A 87 -2.20 10.81 3.46
CA SER A 87 -3.33 9.87 3.53
C SER A 87 -4.52 10.37 2.72
N ILE A 88 -4.84 11.67 2.80
CA ILE A 88 -5.88 12.30 1.96
C ILE A 88 -5.52 12.20 0.49
N SER A 89 -4.30 12.50 0.11
CA SER A 89 -3.83 12.34 -1.27
C SER A 89 -4.02 10.91 -1.78
N ARG A 90 -3.67 9.90 -0.97
CA ARG A 90 -3.87 8.49 -1.31
C ARG A 90 -5.34 8.08 -1.39
N ILE A 91 -6.21 8.68 -0.57
CA ILE A 91 -7.66 8.48 -0.66
C ILE A 91 -8.18 9.04 -1.98
N GLU A 92 -7.80 10.27 -2.34
CA GLU A 92 -8.23 10.94 -3.57
C GLU A 92 -7.78 10.23 -4.85
N ILE A 93 -6.61 9.56 -4.81
CA ILE A 93 -6.09 8.73 -5.92
C ILE A 93 -6.75 7.34 -5.96
N GLY A 94 -7.36 6.89 -4.85
CA GLY A 94 -7.95 5.56 -4.75
C GLY A 94 -6.99 4.46 -4.29
N THR A 95 -5.80 4.81 -3.79
CA THR A 95 -4.77 3.84 -3.36
C THR A 95 -4.86 3.47 -1.87
N ARG A 96 -5.70 4.16 -1.08
CA ARG A 96 -5.94 3.88 0.34
C ARG A 96 -7.39 3.49 0.58
N PHE A 97 -7.62 2.54 1.48
CA PHE A 97 -8.95 2.24 1.99
C PHE A 97 -9.47 3.39 2.85
N VAL A 98 -10.78 3.58 2.81
CA VAL A 98 -11.51 4.51 3.66
C VAL A 98 -12.44 3.67 4.52
N THR A 99 -12.36 3.84 5.83
CA THR A 99 -13.25 3.20 6.76
C THR A 99 -14.61 3.91 6.77
N ASP A 100 -15.65 3.24 7.20
CA ASP A 100 -17.02 3.76 7.29
C ASP A 100 -17.12 5.03 8.15
N TYR A 101 -16.43 5.05 9.30
CA TYR A 101 -16.39 6.23 10.16
C TYR A 101 -15.58 7.38 9.53
N GLU A 102 -14.46 7.11 8.83
CA GLU A 102 -13.73 8.13 8.07
C GLU A 102 -14.63 8.74 6.99
N LEU A 103 -15.35 7.89 6.24
CA LEU A 103 -16.27 8.32 5.19
C LEU A 103 -17.39 9.22 5.75
N LYS A 104 -17.97 8.84 6.88
CA LYS A 104 -19.02 9.63 7.56
C LYS A 104 -18.53 11.02 7.94
N ILE A 105 -17.32 11.13 8.49
CA ILE A 105 -16.77 12.41 8.93
C ILE A 105 -16.30 13.25 7.73
N LEU A 106 -15.74 12.62 6.69
CA LEU A 106 -15.43 13.28 5.42
C LEU A 106 -16.69 13.89 4.78
N ALA A 107 -17.79 13.13 4.72
CA ALA A 107 -19.08 13.60 4.23
C ALA A 107 -19.56 14.84 5.00
N LYS A 108 -19.52 14.78 6.34
CA LYS A 108 -19.88 15.88 7.23
C LYS A 108 -18.98 17.11 7.04
N THR A 109 -17.66 16.93 6.95
CA THR A 109 -16.70 18.04 6.81
C THR A 109 -16.81 18.72 5.44
N LEU A 110 -17.12 17.94 4.41
CA LEU A 110 -17.33 18.43 3.05
C LEU A 110 -18.77 18.85 2.78
N ASP A 111 -19.68 18.64 3.73
CA ASP A 111 -21.10 18.99 3.64
C ASP A 111 -21.76 18.36 2.40
N VAL A 112 -21.55 17.07 2.24
CA VAL A 112 -22.11 16.22 1.20
C VAL A 112 -22.73 14.97 1.80
N SER A 113 -23.68 14.34 1.10
CA SER A 113 -24.26 13.08 1.58
C SER A 113 -23.29 11.91 1.39
N MET A 114 -23.39 10.89 2.25
CA MET A 114 -22.60 9.66 2.09
C MET A 114 -22.99 8.91 0.83
N GLU A 115 -24.27 8.92 0.46
CA GLU A 115 -24.79 8.32 -0.76
C GLU A 115 -24.11 8.94 -1.98
N TRP A 116 -24.03 10.27 -2.05
CA TRP A 116 -23.36 10.95 -3.14
C TRP A 116 -21.87 10.58 -3.23
N LEU A 117 -21.17 10.33 -2.11
CA LEU A 117 -19.77 9.92 -2.10
C LEU A 117 -19.58 8.49 -2.63
N THR A 118 -20.55 7.62 -2.48
CA THR A 118 -20.48 6.19 -2.86
C THR A 118 -21.21 5.86 -4.16
N ASP A 119 -21.93 6.79 -4.75
CA ASP A 119 -22.67 6.60 -5.98
C ASP A 119 -21.73 6.47 -7.20
N GLU A 120 -22.00 5.51 -8.08
CA GLU A 120 -21.17 5.21 -9.26
C GLU A 120 -21.59 6.00 -10.51
N GLU A 121 -22.81 6.53 -10.56
CA GLU A 121 -23.37 7.11 -11.79
C GLU A 121 -22.67 8.39 -12.26
N THR A 122 -22.07 9.15 -11.34
CA THR A 122 -21.41 10.42 -11.68
C THR A 122 -20.00 10.25 -12.27
N MET A 123 -19.46 9.04 -12.28
CA MET A 123 -18.10 8.75 -12.78
C MET A 123 -18.05 8.43 -14.28
N LYS A 124 -19.20 8.14 -14.91
CA LYS A 124 -19.25 7.70 -16.31
C LYS A 124 -19.41 8.84 -17.32
N THR A 125 -19.47 10.09 -16.87
CA THR A 125 -19.74 11.26 -17.72
C THR A 125 -18.57 12.24 -17.86
N CYS A 126 -17.34 11.78 -17.68
CA CYS A 126 -16.15 12.55 -18.05
C CYS A 126 -15.32 11.82 -19.09
#